data_1a32ac325be7aac2fe2b39ec65f64ca1
#
_entry.id   1a32ac325be7aac2fe2b39ec65f64ca1
#
_cell.length_a   1.000
_cell.length_b   1.000
_cell.length_c   1.000
_cell.angle_alpha   90.00
_cell.angle_beta   90.00
_cell.angle_gamma   90.00
#
_symmetry.space_group_name_H-M   'P 1'
#
loop_
_entity.id
_entity.type
_entity.pdbx_description
1 polymer ?
#
loop_
_entity_poly.entity_id
_entity_poly.type
_entity_poly.pdbx_seq_one_letter_code
_entity_poly.pdbx_strand_id
1 'polypeptide(L)'
;AKVYNQYADLMAYDGTLLKARNIIGAYNPDTRKRVLLCAHWDSRPYADEDDPQHHHTPIDGANDGASGVGVLLEIARQLQQQAPAIGIDIVFFDAEDYGTPDFYQGKHPSDSWCLGSQYWGRIPHTPDYKARFGILLDMVGAPNATFYYEYYSKETANDAMKKIWKTAESLGYGNYFVPQDGGSITDDHIYVHSFRQIPCVDIIHYDTSTNTGFVSTWHTLDDTLEHIDKSTLKAVGQTVMTVIYNEK
;
A
#
# COMPACT_ATOMS: atom_id res chain seq x y z
N ALA A 1 -14.88 6.16 -13.29
CA ALA A 1 -14.19 4.85 -13.27
C ALA A 1 -15.18 3.72 -13.51
N LYS A 2 -14.72 2.64 -14.13
CA LYS A 2 -15.41 1.34 -14.07
C LYS A 2 -15.02 0.65 -12.74
N VAL A 3 -16.01 0.25 -11.96
CA VAL A 3 -15.77 -0.33 -10.63
C VAL A 3 -15.98 -1.84 -10.69
N TYR A 4 -15.06 -2.57 -10.05
CA TYR A 4 -15.16 -4.02 -9.85
C TYR A 4 -15.09 -4.31 -8.35
N ASN A 5 -15.88 -5.28 -7.90
CA ASN A 5 -15.79 -5.85 -6.55
C ASN A 5 -15.39 -7.30 -6.69
N GLN A 6 -14.25 -7.64 -6.13
CA GLN A 6 -13.72 -8.99 -6.14
C GLN A 6 -13.89 -9.62 -4.76
N TYR A 7 -14.91 -10.45 -4.61
CA TYR A 7 -15.17 -11.17 -3.37
C TYR A 7 -14.38 -12.46 -3.34
N ALA A 8 -13.83 -12.78 -2.18
CA ALA A 8 -13.08 -14.02 -1.94
C ALA A 8 -13.30 -14.55 -0.53
N ASP A 9 -13.35 -15.85 -0.41
CA ASP A 9 -13.29 -16.56 0.87
C ASP A 9 -11.81 -16.94 1.10
N LEU A 10 -11.14 -16.24 2.01
CA LEU A 10 -9.71 -16.40 2.28
C LEU A 10 -9.50 -17.07 3.65
N MET A 11 -8.67 -18.09 3.68
CA MET A 11 -8.35 -18.81 4.93
C MET A 11 -7.18 -18.13 5.61
N ALA A 12 -7.40 -17.61 6.82
CA ALA A 12 -6.37 -17.03 7.64
C ALA A 12 -5.52 -18.10 8.37
N TYR A 13 -4.41 -17.67 8.96
CA TYR A 13 -3.43 -18.52 9.66
C TYR A 13 -4.03 -19.36 10.81
N ASP A 14 -5.08 -18.86 11.46
CA ASP A 14 -5.78 -19.47 12.59
C ASP A 14 -6.97 -20.37 12.19
N GLY A 15 -7.24 -20.48 10.89
CA GLY A 15 -8.39 -21.20 10.32
C GLY A 15 -9.65 -20.37 10.19
N THR A 16 -9.60 -19.07 10.48
CA THR A 16 -10.71 -18.15 10.26
C THR A 16 -10.95 -17.97 8.77
N LEU A 17 -12.21 -18.08 8.34
CA LEU A 17 -12.62 -17.82 6.96
C LEU A 17 -13.00 -16.35 6.78
N LEU A 18 -12.10 -15.57 6.22
CA LEU A 18 -12.30 -14.15 5.94
C LEU A 18 -13.16 -13.97 4.70
N LYS A 19 -14.21 -13.15 4.80
CA LYS A 19 -15.06 -12.73 3.67
C LYS A 19 -14.49 -11.47 3.04
N ALA A 20 -13.39 -11.63 2.34
CA ALA A 20 -12.63 -10.51 1.80
C ALA A 20 -13.25 -9.90 0.54
N ARG A 21 -12.95 -8.63 0.30
CA ARG A 21 -13.43 -7.87 -0.84
C ARG A 21 -12.38 -6.89 -1.34
N ASN A 22 -11.67 -7.24 -2.40
CA ASN A 22 -10.88 -6.24 -3.11
C ASN A 22 -11.78 -5.30 -3.93
N ILE A 23 -11.49 -4.00 -3.91
CA ILE A 23 -12.27 -2.97 -4.61
C ILE A 23 -11.37 -2.34 -5.67
N ILE A 24 -11.81 -2.33 -6.93
CA ILE A 24 -11.01 -1.83 -8.04
C ILE A 24 -11.77 -0.74 -8.78
N GLY A 25 -11.10 0.41 -9.00
CA GLY A 25 -11.58 1.50 -9.83
C GLY A 25 -10.70 1.69 -11.07
N ALA A 26 -11.21 1.33 -12.26
CA ALA A 26 -10.48 1.46 -13.52
C ALA A 26 -10.86 2.75 -14.24
N TYR A 27 -9.88 3.64 -14.45
CA TYR A 27 -9.96 4.85 -15.26
C TYR A 27 -9.36 4.56 -16.63
N ASN A 28 -9.99 5.08 -17.70
CA ASN A 28 -9.64 4.79 -19.10
C ASN A 28 -9.45 3.28 -19.33
N PRO A 29 -10.48 2.44 -19.06
CA PRO A 29 -10.34 0.98 -18.99
C PRO A 29 -9.90 0.34 -20.31
N ASP A 30 -10.16 0.98 -21.45
CA ASP A 30 -9.80 0.47 -22.79
C ASP A 30 -8.33 0.76 -23.16
N THR A 31 -7.63 1.55 -22.35
CA THR A 31 -6.22 1.90 -22.59
C THR A 31 -5.31 0.80 -22.13
N ARG A 32 -4.45 0.28 -23.03
CA ARG A 32 -3.48 -0.78 -22.72
C ARG A 32 -2.29 -0.29 -21.86
N LYS A 33 -1.88 0.96 -22.03
CA LYS A 33 -0.82 1.58 -21.22
C LYS A 33 -1.43 1.97 -19.87
N ARG A 34 -1.14 1.24 -18.84
CA ARG A 34 -1.76 1.42 -17.53
C ARG A 34 -0.72 1.52 -16.40
N VAL A 35 -1.06 2.22 -15.34
CA VAL A 35 -0.37 2.22 -14.05
C VAL A 35 -1.33 1.72 -12.99
N LEU A 36 -0.84 0.88 -12.10
CA LEU A 36 -1.54 0.37 -10.93
C LEU A 36 -1.23 1.26 -9.74
N LEU A 37 -2.23 1.70 -9.01
CA LEU A 37 -2.12 2.32 -7.70
C LEU A 37 -2.83 1.43 -6.70
N CYS A 38 -2.24 1.14 -5.56
CA CYS A 38 -2.87 0.28 -4.57
C CYS A 38 -2.57 0.70 -3.14
N ALA A 39 -3.43 0.27 -2.23
CA ALA A 39 -3.31 0.35 -0.78
C ALA A 39 -4.16 -0.77 -0.19
N HIS A 40 -3.89 -1.23 1.02
CA HIS A 40 -4.85 -2.05 1.74
C HIS A 40 -5.91 -1.18 2.43
N TRP A 41 -7.10 -1.74 2.69
CA TRP A 41 -8.21 -0.98 3.27
C TRP A 41 -8.80 -1.61 4.53
N ASP A 42 -8.36 -2.82 4.87
CA ASP A 42 -8.59 -3.41 6.17
C ASP A 42 -7.66 -2.81 7.23
N SER A 43 -7.91 -3.08 8.48
CA SER A 43 -7.06 -2.69 9.60
C SER A 43 -6.79 -3.90 10.50
N ARG A 44 -5.68 -3.85 11.21
CA ARG A 44 -5.21 -4.91 12.09
C ARG A 44 -6.23 -5.23 13.18
N PRO A 45 -6.62 -6.49 13.36
CA PRO A 45 -7.52 -6.89 14.44
C PRO A 45 -6.82 -7.02 15.81
N TYR A 46 -5.55 -6.69 15.87
CA TYR A 46 -4.68 -6.85 17.03
C TYR A 46 -3.83 -5.60 17.23
N ALA A 47 -3.75 -5.09 18.47
CA ALA A 47 -2.74 -4.11 18.87
C ALA A 47 -1.50 -4.85 19.40
N ASP A 48 -0.84 -5.65 18.54
CA ASP A 48 0.19 -6.61 18.95
C ASP A 48 1.55 -5.98 19.22
N GLU A 49 1.74 -4.70 18.92
CA GLU A 49 2.89 -3.88 19.31
C GLU A 49 2.59 -2.95 20.49
N ASP A 50 1.39 -3.05 21.09
CA ASP A 50 0.99 -2.35 22.31
C ASP A 50 1.27 -3.21 23.56
N ASP A 51 0.86 -2.72 24.74
CA ASP A 51 0.90 -3.49 25.98
C ASP A 51 0.15 -4.83 25.81
N PRO A 52 0.66 -5.95 26.37
CA PRO A 52 0.04 -7.29 26.21
C PRO A 52 -1.44 -7.39 26.58
N GLN A 53 -1.94 -6.50 27.45
CA GLN A 53 -3.36 -6.42 27.78
C GLN A 53 -4.23 -5.94 26.61
N HIS A 54 -3.64 -5.27 25.61
CA HIS A 54 -4.32 -4.72 24.44
C HIS A 54 -4.17 -5.59 23.19
N HIS A 55 -3.34 -6.63 23.20
CA HIS A 55 -3.02 -7.45 22.04
C HIS A 55 -4.24 -7.99 21.27
N HIS A 56 -5.37 -8.19 21.93
CA HIS A 56 -6.61 -8.67 21.30
C HIS A 56 -7.62 -7.55 20.99
N THR A 57 -7.16 -6.30 20.98
CA THR A 57 -7.99 -5.15 20.66
C THR A 57 -7.68 -4.69 19.23
N PRO A 58 -8.69 -4.53 18.34
CA PRO A 58 -8.47 -3.96 17.01
C PRO A 58 -7.95 -2.52 17.08
N ILE A 59 -7.11 -2.16 16.12
CA ILE A 59 -6.63 -0.78 15.95
C ILE A 59 -7.53 0.00 14.99
N ASP A 60 -7.48 1.33 15.03
CA ASP A 60 -8.17 2.19 14.06
C ASP A 60 -7.53 2.13 12.67
N GLY A 61 -6.19 1.92 12.60
CA GLY A 61 -5.45 1.84 11.35
C GLY A 61 -5.45 3.14 10.55
N ALA A 62 -5.36 4.30 11.24
CA ALA A 62 -5.43 5.60 10.58
C ALA A 62 -4.24 5.87 9.65
N ASN A 63 -3.05 5.43 10.05
CA ASN A 63 -1.87 5.43 9.20
C ASN A 63 -1.75 4.13 8.42
N ASP A 64 -1.93 3.03 9.09
CA ASP A 64 -1.82 1.66 8.61
C ASP A 64 -3.16 1.21 8.01
N GLY A 65 -3.22 1.26 6.78
CA GLY A 65 -3.94 1.25 5.57
C GLY A 65 -4.71 2.53 5.23
N ALA A 66 -5.41 3.19 6.18
CA ALA A 66 -6.32 4.28 5.84
C ALA A 66 -5.60 5.52 5.25
N SER A 67 -4.35 5.77 5.57
CA SER A 67 -3.58 6.88 4.99
C SER A 67 -3.39 6.73 3.48
N GLY A 68 -3.00 5.52 3.03
CA GLY A 68 -2.88 5.18 1.61
C GLY A 68 -4.23 5.26 0.89
N VAL A 69 -5.29 4.71 1.50
CA VAL A 69 -6.67 4.79 0.97
C VAL A 69 -7.08 6.24 0.80
N GLY A 70 -6.86 7.11 1.80
CA GLY A 70 -7.21 8.52 1.74
C GLY A 70 -6.54 9.26 0.60
N VAL A 71 -5.24 9.03 0.38
CA VAL A 71 -4.49 9.59 -0.76
C VAL A 71 -5.08 9.10 -2.09
N LEU A 72 -5.35 7.80 -2.23
CA LEU A 72 -5.89 7.22 -3.46
C LEU A 72 -7.32 7.68 -3.75
N LEU A 73 -8.16 7.90 -2.73
CA LEU A 73 -9.50 8.48 -2.92
C LEU A 73 -9.43 9.92 -3.42
N GLU A 74 -8.49 10.73 -2.93
CA GLU A 74 -8.28 12.08 -3.46
C GLU A 74 -7.76 12.04 -4.91
N ILE A 75 -6.82 11.14 -5.22
CA ILE A 75 -6.37 10.90 -6.59
C ILE A 75 -7.57 10.50 -7.47
N ALA A 76 -8.41 9.59 -7.03
CA ALA A 76 -9.63 9.17 -7.72
C ALA A 76 -10.55 10.37 -8.04
N ARG A 77 -10.71 11.28 -7.09
CA ARG A 77 -11.50 12.51 -7.26
C ARG A 77 -10.90 13.41 -8.34
N GLN A 78 -9.57 13.57 -8.38
CA GLN A 78 -8.87 14.37 -9.39
C GLN A 78 -8.96 13.74 -10.79
N LEU A 79 -8.79 12.40 -10.88
CA LEU A 79 -8.91 11.68 -12.15
C LEU A 79 -10.30 11.81 -12.80
N GLN A 80 -11.36 12.04 -12.01
CA GLN A 80 -12.70 12.33 -12.54
C GLN A 80 -12.79 13.71 -13.16
N GLN A 81 -12.02 14.68 -12.67
CA GLN A 81 -12.02 16.06 -13.21
C GLN A 81 -11.15 16.17 -14.46
N GLN A 82 -10.00 15.50 -14.44
CA GLN A 82 -9.06 15.52 -15.55
C GLN A 82 -8.45 14.13 -15.72
N ALA A 83 -8.86 13.41 -16.76
CA ALA A 83 -8.31 12.09 -17.07
C ALA A 83 -6.87 12.20 -17.59
N PRO A 84 -5.92 11.36 -17.13
CA PRO A 84 -4.59 11.26 -17.70
C PRO A 84 -4.62 10.61 -19.08
N ALA A 85 -3.50 10.68 -19.81
CA ALA A 85 -3.37 10.08 -21.15
C ALA A 85 -3.37 8.54 -21.12
N ILE A 86 -3.08 7.94 -19.97
CA ILE A 86 -2.97 6.51 -19.75
C ILE A 86 -4.14 5.96 -18.93
N GLY A 87 -4.27 4.64 -18.85
CA GLY A 87 -5.19 3.99 -17.91
C GLY A 87 -4.61 3.99 -16.49
N ILE A 88 -5.48 4.21 -15.52
CA ILE A 88 -5.13 4.07 -14.09
C ILE A 88 -6.09 3.09 -13.45
N ASP A 89 -5.55 2.12 -12.74
CA ASP A 89 -6.33 1.26 -11.87
C ASP A 89 -5.96 1.57 -10.42
N ILE A 90 -6.99 1.84 -9.61
CA ILE A 90 -6.84 1.96 -8.16
C ILE A 90 -7.40 0.69 -7.57
N VAL A 91 -6.60 -0.03 -6.79
CA VAL A 91 -7.00 -1.26 -6.11
C VAL A 91 -6.84 -1.06 -4.62
N PHE A 92 -7.92 -1.30 -3.89
CA PHE A 92 -7.90 -1.44 -2.44
C PHE A 92 -7.92 -2.92 -2.10
N PHE A 93 -6.82 -3.43 -1.56
CA PHE A 93 -6.68 -4.81 -1.12
C PHE A 93 -7.30 -4.99 0.26
N ASP A 94 -7.93 -6.14 0.47
CA ASP A 94 -8.53 -6.54 1.75
C ASP A 94 -7.70 -7.65 2.38
N ALA A 95 -7.82 -7.83 3.68
CA ALA A 95 -7.14 -8.88 4.43
C ALA A 95 -5.60 -8.90 4.20
N GLU A 96 -5.01 -7.71 4.12
CA GLU A 96 -3.56 -7.54 4.18
C GLU A 96 -3.09 -7.83 5.59
N ASP A 97 -3.73 -7.21 6.57
CA ASP A 97 -3.29 -7.01 7.92
C ASP A 97 -3.82 -8.06 8.92
N TYR A 98 -4.40 -9.16 8.40
CA TYR A 98 -4.79 -10.32 9.21
C TYR A 98 -3.68 -11.37 9.28
N GLY A 99 -2.42 -10.92 9.30
CA GLY A 99 -1.27 -11.80 9.41
C GLY A 99 -1.06 -12.34 10.84
N THR A 100 -0.22 -13.38 10.95
CA THR A 100 0.03 -14.07 12.22
C THR A 100 0.72 -13.16 13.22
N PRO A 101 0.11 -12.82 14.38
CA PRO A 101 0.75 -12.01 15.41
C PRO A 101 1.79 -12.83 16.19
N ASP A 102 2.80 -12.16 16.74
CA ASP A 102 3.90 -12.81 17.46
C ASP A 102 3.44 -13.58 18.71
N PHE A 103 2.36 -13.16 19.35
CA PHE A 103 1.80 -13.85 20.51
C PHE A 103 1.06 -15.16 20.18
N TYR A 104 0.81 -15.45 18.88
CA TYR A 104 0.12 -16.68 18.48
C TYR A 104 0.98 -17.91 18.72
N GLN A 105 0.44 -18.92 19.42
CA GLN A 105 1.18 -20.13 19.81
C GLN A 105 1.10 -21.25 18.76
N GLY A 106 0.45 -21.00 17.61
CA GLY A 106 0.33 -21.98 16.54
C GLY A 106 1.47 -21.89 15.51
N LYS A 107 1.19 -22.35 14.30
CA LYS A 107 2.13 -22.22 13.18
C LYS A 107 2.13 -20.78 12.65
N HIS A 108 3.31 -20.28 12.32
CA HIS A 108 3.51 -18.99 11.66
C HIS A 108 3.83 -19.21 10.18
N PRO A 109 2.80 -19.30 9.28
CA PRO A 109 3.05 -19.41 7.86
C PRO A 109 3.70 -18.12 7.33
N SER A 110 4.70 -18.27 6.47
CA SER A 110 5.42 -17.12 5.89
C SER A 110 4.56 -16.28 4.92
N ASP A 111 3.40 -16.81 4.51
CA ASP A 111 2.46 -16.21 3.56
C ASP A 111 1.11 -15.87 4.20
N SER A 112 1.09 -15.61 5.52
CA SER A 112 -0.14 -15.28 6.26
C SER A 112 -0.64 -13.85 6.06
N TRP A 113 0.19 -12.98 5.51
CA TRP A 113 -0.09 -11.56 5.26
C TRP A 113 -0.56 -11.33 3.82
N CYS A 114 -1.13 -10.16 3.53
CA CYS A 114 -1.44 -9.69 2.18
C CYS A 114 -2.37 -10.65 1.39
N LEU A 115 -3.31 -11.30 2.05
CA LEU A 115 -4.14 -12.36 1.44
C LEU A 115 -4.97 -11.84 0.26
N GLY A 116 -5.42 -10.59 0.30
CA GLY A 116 -6.18 -9.96 -0.78
C GLY A 116 -5.36 -9.74 -2.04
N SER A 117 -4.15 -9.23 -1.93
CA SER A 117 -3.26 -9.06 -3.09
C SER A 117 -2.75 -10.39 -3.61
N GLN A 118 -2.52 -11.37 -2.75
CA GLN A 118 -2.23 -12.75 -3.17
C GLN A 118 -3.36 -13.31 -4.03
N TYR A 119 -4.62 -13.13 -3.61
CA TYR A 119 -5.79 -13.58 -4.38
C TYR A 119 -5.91 -12.83 -5.69
N TRP A 120 -5.85 -11.49 -5.66
CA TRP A 120 -5.91 -10.66 -6.86
C TRP A 120 -4.77 -10.98 -7.83
N GLY A 121 -3.58 -11.21 -7.33
CA GLY A 121 -2.43 -11.56 -8.14
C GLY A 121 -2.64 -12.86 -8.93
N ARG A 122 -3.29 -13.86 -8.33
CA ARG A 122 -3.63 -15.13 -9.00
C ARG A 122 -4.81 -14.97 -9.96
N ILE A 123 -5.84 -14.21 -9.57
CA ILE A 123 -7.10 -14.05 -10.30
C ILE A 123 -7.41 -12.54 -10.41
N PRO A 124 -6.76 -11.80 -11.35
CA PRO A 124 -7.00 -10.36 -11.46
C PRO A 124 -8.41 -10.05 -11.97
N HIS A 125 -8.88 -8.84 -11.71
CA HIS A 125 -10.22 -8.36 -12.08
C HIS A 125 -10.50 -8.32 -13.59
N THR A 126 -9.46 -8.39 -14.42
CA THR A 126 -9.56 -8.61 -15.87
C THR A 126 -8.57 -9.68 -16.28
N PRO A 127 -8.97 -10.61 -17.20
CA PRO A 127 -8.04 -11.59 -17.74
C PRO A 127 -6.79 -10.90 -18.33
N ASP A 128 -5.63 -11.53 -18.14
CA ASP A 128 -4.33 -11.05 -18.67
C ASP A 128 -3.98 -9.60 -18.27
N TYR A 129 -4.46 -9.16 -17.10
CA TYR A 129 -4.17 -7.83 -16.58
C TYR A 129 -2.67 -7.53 -16.55
N LYS A 130 -2.31 -6.36 -17.07
CA LYS A 130 -0.94 -5.84 -17.10
C LYS A 130 -0.93 -4.36 -16.79
N ALA A 131 0.09 -3.92 -16.09
CA ALA A 131 0.43 -2.51 -15.91
C ALA A 131 1.92 -2.30 -16.19
N ARG A 132 2.31 -1.08 -16.51
CA ARG A 132 3.73 -0.72 -16.74
C ARG A 132 4.52 -0.82 -15.44
N PHE A 133 3.90 -0.34 -14.38
CA PHE A 133 4.37 -0.47 -12.99
C PHE A 133 3.20 -0.25 -12.03
N GLY A 134 3.40 -0.61 -10.78
CA GLY A 134 2.51 -0.33 -9.66
C GLY A 134 3.14 0.62 -8.65
N ILE A 135 2.32 1.29 -7.87
CA ILE A 135 2.69 2.07 -6.70
C ILE A 135 1.75 1.65 -5.57
N LEU A 136 2.30 1.05 -4.54
CA LEU A 136 1.64 0.78 -3.28
C LEU A 136 1.84 1.97 -2.35
N LEU A 137 0.81 2.33 -1.61
CA LEU A 137 0.86 3.35 -0.56
C LEU A 137 0.46 2.71 0.75
N ASP A 138 1.42 2.53 1.64
CA ASP A 138 1.19 2.05 2.98
C ASP A 138 1.88 2.94 4.03
N MET A 139 1.21 3.21 5.15
CA MET A 139 1.70 4.07 6.23
C MET A 139 2.29 5.41 5.74
N VAL A 140 1.54 6.13 4.89
CA VAL A 140 1.96 7.38 4.24
C VAL A 140 1.44 8.64 4.94
N GLY A 141 0.97 8.54 6.18
CA GLY A 141 0.31 9.64 6.88
C GLY A 141 1.00 10.15 8.14
N ALA A 142 2.02 9.47 8.66
CA ALA A 142 2.68 9.86 9.91
C ALA A 142 3.38 11.22 9.81
N PRO A 143 3.44 12.03 10.91
CA PRO A 143 4.24 13.24 10.96
C PRO A 143 5.72 12.96 10.70
N ASN A 144 6.37 13.81 9.93
CA ASN A 144 7.79 13.68 9.57
C ASN A 144 8.18 12.36 8.92
N ALA A 145 7.23 11.67 8.27
CA ALA A 145 7.51 10.41 7.60
C ALA A 145 8.66 10.53 6.60
N THR A 146 9.47 9.49 6.53
CA THR A 146 10.58 9.35 5.58
C THR A 146 10.41 8.06 4.78
N PHE A 147 10.41 8.19 3.47
CA PHE A 147 10.30 7.09 2.51
C PHE A 147 11.68 6.82 1.93
N TYR A 148 12.21 5.64 2.19
CA TYR A 148 13.50 5.17 1.68
C TYR A 148 13.30 4.23 0.49
N TYR A 149 14.37 3.83 -0.18
CA TYR A 149 14.32 2.76 -1.16
C TYR A 149 14.08 1.43 -0.44
N GLU A 150 12.84 0.94 -0.49
CA GLU A 150 12.50 -0.37 0.04
C GLU A 150 13.19 -1.45 -0.81
N TYR A 151 13.67 -2.53 -0.18
CA TYR A 151 14.55 -3.52 -0.80
C TYR A 151 13.94 -4.20 -2.03
N TYR A 152 12.72 -4.75 -1.92
CA TYR A 152 12.08 -5.46 -3.04
C TYR A 152 11.68 -4.50 -4.16
N SER A 153 11.25 -3.30 -3.82
CA SER A 153 10.99 -2.22 -4.78
C SER A 153 12.25 -1.87 -5.58
N LYS A 154 13.41 -1.80 -4.90
CA LYS A 154 14.69 -1.55 -5.54
C LYS A 154 15.11 -2.69 -6.47
N GLU A 155 14.91 -3.94 -6.07
CA GLU A 155 15.30 -5.11 -6.86
C GLU A 155 14.37 -5.33 -8.08
N THR A 156 13.07 -5.06 -7.94
CA THR A 156 12.08 -5.44 -8.95
C THR A 156 11.50 -4.27 -9.74
N ALA A 157 11.56 -3.04 -9.21
CA ALA A 157 10.92 -1.84 -9.76
C ALA A 157 11.82 -0.59 -9.76
N ASN A 158 13.14 -0.76 -9.81
CA ASN A 158 14.15 0.30 -9.64
C ASN A 158 13.90 1.56 -10.49
N ASP A 159 13.53 1.37 -11.77
CA ASP A 159 13.31 2.50 -12.68
C ASP A 159 12.07 3.32 -12.28
N ALA A 160 10.99 2.65 -11.88
CA ALA A 160 9.79 3.29 -11.38
C ALA A 160 10.07 3.99 -10.04
N MET A 161 10.77 3.34 -9.12
CA MET A 161 11.17 3.90 -7.83
C MET A 161 12.00 5.16 -8.02
N LYS A 162 13.08 5.13 -8.81
CA LYS A 162 13.91 6.31 -9.07
C LYS A 162 13.13 7.45 -9.72
N LYS A 163 12.18 7.14 -10.61
CA LYS A 163 11.29 8.14 -11.22
C LYS A 163 10.46 8.84 -10.15
N ILE A 164 9.87 8.09 -9.22
CA ILE A 164 9.03 8.62 -8.13
C ILE A 164 9.85 9.54 -7.24
N TRP A 165 11.01 9.08 -6.72
CA TRP A 165 11.88 9.88 -5.84
C TRP A 165 12.39 11.15 -6.53
N LYS A 166 12.82 11.06 -7.80
CA LYS A 166 13.22 12.23 -8.58
C LYS A 166 12.06 13.21 -8.79
N THR A 167 10.85 12.73 -8.97
CA THR A 167 9.65 13.57 -9.07
C THR A 167 9.39 14.29 -7.75
N ALA A 168 9.45 13.57 -6.63
CA ALA A 168 9.30 14.14 -5.29
C ALA A 168 10.34 15.24 -5.01
N GLU A 169 11.60 14.99 -5.34
CA GLU A 169 12.68 15.99 -5.22
C GLU A 169 12.37 17.24 -6.03
N SER A 170 11.94 17.09 -7.29
CA SER A 170 11.58 18.22 -8.19
C SER A 170 10.40 19.07 -7.68
N LEU A 171 9.55 18.47 -6.84
CA LEU A 171 8.42 19.13 -6.19
C LEU A 171 8.77 19.74 -4.82
N GLY A 172 10.02 19.58 -4.36
CA GLY A 172 10.49 20.08 -3.07
C GLY A 172 10.20 19.13 -1.90
N TYR A 173 9.90 17.85 -2.16
CA TYR A 173 9.59 16.83 -1.15
C TYR A 173 10.76 15.88 -0.84
N GLY A 174 11.99 16.30 -1.12
CA GLY A 174 13.19 15.50 -0.85
C GLY A 174 13.44 15.19 0.63
N ASN A 175 12.81 15.92 1.55
CA ASN A 175 12.83 15.63 2.98
C ASN A 175 11.93 14.42 3.36
N TYR A 176 10.89 14.13 2.57
CA TYR A 176 10.05 12.93 2.74
C TYR A 176 10.63 11.76 1.97
N PHE A 177 11.03 11.95 0.71
CA PHE A 177 11.53 10.91 -0.19
C PHE A 177 13.05 10.89 -0.17
N VAL A 178 13.63 10.12 0.75
CA VAL A 178 15.08 10.04 0.99
C VAL A 178 15.70 9.02 0.02
N PRO A 179 16.65 9.43 -0.87
CA PRO A 179 17.22 8.53 -1.88
C PRO A 179 18.35 7.66 -1.30
N GLN A 180 18.02 6.86 -0.28
CA GLN A 180 18.91 5.94 0.42
C GLN A 180 18.21 4.60 0.60
N ASP A 181 18.99 3.54 0.81
CA ASP A 181 18.47 2.21 1.06
C ASP A 181 17.75 2.16 2.42
N GLY A 182 16.55 1.60 2.42
CA GLY A 182 15.73 1.34 3.59
C GLY A 182 15.70 -0.14 3.96
N GLY A 183 14.63 -0.53 4.64
CA GLY A 183 14.39 -1.91 5.06
C GLY A 183 13.90 -2.82 3.94
N SER A 184 13.69 -4.07 4.30
CA SER A 184 13.01 -5.09 3.50
C SER A 184 11.67 -5.38 4.15
N ILE A 185 10.58 -5.11 3.46
CA ILE A 185 9.22 -5.17 4.02
C ILE A 185 8.39 -6.14 3.19
N THR A 186 7.69 -7.06 3.87
CA THR A 186 6.71 -7.93 3.21
C THR A 186 5.39 -7.19 3.15
N ASP A 187 4.93 -6.90 1.92
CA ASP A 187 3.72 -6.15 1.69
C ASP A 187 3.12 -6.51 0.31
N ASP A 188 1.95 -6.00 -0.02
CA ASP A 188 1.15 -6.27 -1.23
C ASP A 188 1.95 -6.14 -2.54
N HIS A 189 2.93 -5.23 -2.61
CA HIS A 189 3.77 -5.03 -3.80
C HIS A 189 4.55 -6.28 -4.21
N ILE A 190 4.96 -7.10 -3.24
CA ILE A 190 5.65 -8.37 -3.51
C ILE A 190 4.73 -9.31 -4.28
N TYR A 191 3.48 -9.43 -3.87
CA TYR A 191 2.52 -10.36 -4.49
C TYR A 191 2.01 -9.84 -5.84
N VAL A 192 1.85 -8.51 -6.00
CA VAL A 192 1.63 -7.88 -7.30
C VAL A 192 2.75 -8.24 -8.28
N HIS A 193 4.01 -8.12 -7.86
CA HIS A 193 5.15 -8.49 -8.70
C HIS A 193 5.21 -9.99 -8.96
N SER A 194 5.15 -10.80 -7.91
CA SER A 194 5.39 -12.26 -8.00
C SER A 194 4.38 -12.96 -8.91
N PHE A 195 3.10 -12.59 -8.83
CA PHE A 195 2.05 -13.24 -9.61
C PHE A 195 1.79 -12.59 -10.96
N ARG A 196 2.01 -11.27 -11.10
CA ARG A 196 1.66 -10.54 -12.33
C ARG A 196 2.86 -10.04 -13.12
N GLN A 197 4.08 -10.14 -12.56
CA GLN A 197 5.31 -9.60 -13.14
C GLN A 197 5.18 -8.08 -13.41
N ILE A 198 4.43 -7.39 -12.56
CA ILE A 198 4.30 -5.93 -12.59
C ILE A 198 5.34 -5.37 -11.62
N PRO A 199 6.33 -4.57 -12.09
CA PRO A 199 7.23 -3.85 -11.19
C PRO A 199 6.40 -2.96 -10.25
N CYS A 200 6.41 -3.21 -8.95
CA CYS A 200 5.59 -2.48 -7.99
C CYS A 200 6.47 -1.84 -6.91
N VAL A 201 6.32 -0.54 -6.76
CA VAL A 201 7.06 0.25 -5.76
C VAL A 201 6.19 0.40 -4.54
N ASP A 202 6.75 0.12 -3.39
CA ASP A 202 6.17 0.41 -2.10
C ASP A 202 6.65 1.77 -1.61
N ILE A 203 5.73 2.69 -1.38
CA ILE A 203 5.97 3.96 -0.68
C ILE A 203 5.48 3.77 0.74
N ILE A 204 6.41 3.41 1.61
CA ILE A 204 6.14 3.10 3.02
C ILE A 204 7.10 3.89 3.92
N HIS A 205 6.57 4.37 5.04
CA HIS A 205 7.39 5.05 6.04
C HIS A 205 8.35 4.07 6.70
N TYR A 206 9.65 4.41 6.66
CA TYR A 206 10.68 3.68 7.38
C TYR A 206 11.32 4.56 8.43
N ASP A 207 11.12 4.22 9.72
CA ASP A 207 11.67 4.95 10.86
C ASP A 207 12.95 4.27 11.37
N THR A 208 14.09 4.88 11.06
CA THR A 208 15.40 4.37 11.48
C THR A 208 15.67 4.46 12.98
N SER A 209 14.79 5.12 13.73
CA SER A 209 14.92 5.28 15.19
C SER A 209 14.27 4.16 16.00
N THR A 210 13.44 3.34 15.36
CA THR A 210 12.76 2.19 15.98
C THR A 210 13.43 0.86 15.65
N ASN A 211 13.19 -0.15 16.46
CA ASN A 211 13.74 -1.49 16.22
C ASN A 211 12.99 -2.24 15.11
N THR A 212 11.71 -1.92 14.90
CA THR A 212 10.86 -2.53 13.87
C THR A 212 11.09 -1.91 12.49
N GLY A 213 11.60 -0.68 12.45
CA GLY A 213 11.66 0.13 11.24
C GLY A 213 10.34 0.85 10.93
N PHE A 214 9.29 0.63 11.73
CA PHE A 214 7.99 1.29 11.59
C PHE A 214 7.83 2.39 12.65
N VAL A 215 6.91 3.32 12.39
CA VAL A 215 6.57 4.40 13.33
C VAL A 215 6.05 3.81 14.66
N SER A 216 6.28 4.50 15.77
CA SER A 216 5.95 4.01 17.11
C SER A 216 4.45 3.75 17.36
N THR A 217 3.57 4.23 16.51
CA THR A 217 2.12 3.97 16.57
C THR A 217 1.70 2.73 15.78
N TRP A 218 2.62 2.12 15.02
CA TRP A 218 2.34 0.93 14.23
C TRP A 218 1.85 -0.22 15.10
N HIS A 219 0.73 -0.83 14.72
CA HIS A 219 0.06 -1.92 15.42
C HIS A 219 -0.26 -1.63 16.90
N THR A 220 -0.51 -0.36 17.24
CA THR A 220 -0.91 0.06 18.58
C THR A 220 -2.28 0.77 18.55
N LEU A 221 -2.90 0.96 19.72
CA LEU A 221 -4.13 1.74 19.85
C LEU A 221 -3.93 3.23 19.56
N ASP A 222 -2.69 3.68 19.43
CA ASP A 222 -2.34 5.06 19.09
C ASP A 222 -2.30 5.31 17.57
N ASP A 223 -2.54 4.30 16.72
CA ASP A 223 -2.70 4.54 15.27
C ASP A 223 -4.05 5.15 14.96
N THR A 224 -4.21 6.41 15.36
CA THR A 224 -5.44 7.19 15.27
C THR A 224 -5.28 8.42 14.38
N LEU A 225 -6.41 9.01 13.99
CA LEU A 225 -6.44 10.20 13.14
C LEU A 225 -5.64 11.39 13.71
N GLU A 226 -5.44 11.45 15.02
CA GLU A 226 -4.69 12.51 15.69
C GLU A 226 -3.19 12.46 15.34
N HIS A 227 -2.68 11.30 14.94
CA HIS A 227 -1.30 11.07 14.52
C HIS A 227 -1.09 11.18 13.01
N ILE A 228 -2.06 11.73 12.27
CA ILE A 228 -1.96 11.93 10.82
C ILE A 228 -1.59 13.37 10.47
N ASP A 229 -0.51 13.51 9.67
CA ASP A 229 -0.07 14.80 9.13
C ASP A 229 -0.52 14.97 7.67
N LYS A 230 -1.34 15.98 7.44
CA LYS A 230 -1.83 16.35 6.10
C LYS A 230 -0.70 16.77 5.15
N SER A 231 0.43 17.24 5.67
CA SER A 231 1.59 17.64 4.85
C SER A 231 2.27 16.42 4.24
N THR A 232 2.36 15.32 5.00
CA THR A 232 2.86 14.04 4.52
C THR A 232 1.94 13.46 3.45
N LEU A 233 0.63 13.37 3.71
CA LEU A 233 -0.37 12.92 2.73
C LEU A 233 -0.31 13.74 1.43
N LYS A 234 -0.15 15.08 1.55
CA LYS A 234 -0.01 15.98 0.41
C LYS A 234 1.27 15.69 -0.39
N ALA A 235 2.40 15.51 0.28
CA ALA A 235 3.68 15.22 -0.39
C ALA A 235 3.58 13.94 -1.23
N VAL A 236 3.01 12.87 -0.67
CA VAL A 236 2.79 11.60 -1.36
C VAL A 236 1.80 11.78 -2.51
N GLY A 237 0.62 12.34 -2.25
CA GLY A 237 -0.43 12.52 -3.24
C GLY A 237 0.03 13.36 -4.44
N GLN A 238 0.72 14.48 -4.21
CA GLN A 238 1.24 15.32 -5.30
C GLN A 238 2.35 14.62 -6.10
N THR A 239 3.20 13.84 -5.44
CA THR A 239 4.24 13.07 -6.12
C THR A 239 3.62 12.02 -7.04
N VAL A 240 2.71 11.20 -6.54
CA VAL A 240 2.02 10.16 -7.32
C VAL A 240 1.23 10.77 -8.47
N MET A 241 0.45 11.82 -8.22
CA MET A 241 -0.29 12.57 -9.25
C MET A 241 0.65 13.05 -10.36
N THR A 242 1.77 13.68 -10.02
CA THR A 242 2.73 14.19 -11.00
C THR A 242 3.32 13.05 -11.82
N VAL A 243 3.65 11.93 -11.21
CA VAL A 243 4.15 10.74 -11.92
C VAL A 243 3.14 10.26 -12.94
N ILE A 244 1.87 10.01 -12.55
CA ILE A 244 0.88 9.42 -13.45
C ILE A 244 0.44 10.37 -14.58
N TYR A 245 0.41 11.69 -14.36
CA TYR A 245 0.08 12.67 -15.41
C TYR A 245 1.22 12.90 -16.40
N ASN A 246 2.45 12.60 -16.04
CA ASN A 246 3.62 12.67 -16.91
C ASN A 246 3.83 11.37 -17.73
N GLU A 247 3.11 10.28 -17.42
CA GLU A 247 3.14 9.06 -18.22
C GLU A 247 2.44 9.24 -19.59
N LYS A 248 3.05 8.67 -20.67
CA LYS A 248 2.57 8.79 -22.07
C LYS A 248 2.39 7.44 -22.72
#